data_aaefbf849e19f167c92833243a75ea02
#
_entry.id   aaefbf849e19f167c92833243a75ea02
#
_cell.length_a   1.000
_cell.length_b   1.000
_cell.length_c   1.000
_cell.angle_alpha   90.00
_cell.angle_beta   90.00
_cell.angle_gamma   90.00
#
_symmetry.space_group_name_H-M   'P 1'
#
loop_
_entity.id
_entity.type
_entity.pdbx_description
1 polymer ?
#
loop_
_entity_poly.entity_id
_entity_poly.type
_entity_poly.pdbx_seq_one_letter_code
_entity_poly.pdbx_strand_id
1 'polypeptide(L)'
;MRIKNYSKQAFIVGLLMPVLLCSCASYNTRVADYYSSLQNGQYAKALHLLEKNKLLKKERNKLLYLLEKGNLFHLMQSYDSSNVCFNTADYFIETTRKSLGDVSISYLLNPMMQTYLGESFERLMIHYYKSLNYLALNKTDDAIVEARRITLSNNALSDQQTNKKKYNKDAFATNLQGMLYELNGDINNAFIAYRNAADIYLANGNSYYGVAMPNQLKQDVLRTASQMGFDNEVQRYERLLNTTLNSTKTDGGSLIVFVEKGTAPVPLK
;
A
#
# COMPACT_ATOMS: atom_id res chain seq x y z
N MET A 1 60.46 1.93 -38.15
CA MET A 1 60.49 1.30 -36.84
C MET A 1 59.39 1.87 -35.91
N ARG A 2 58.10 1.59 -36.16
CA ARG A 2 56.95 2.18 -35.44
C ARG A 2 55.78 1.19 -35.18
N ILE A 3 56.01 -0.09 -35.12
CA ILE A 3 54.93 -1.11 -35.02
C ILE A 3 54.81 -1.71 -33.62
N LYS A 4 55.76 -1.46 -32.69
CA LYS A 4 55.81 -2.13 -31.39
C LYS A 4 54.88 -1.55 -30.30
N ASN A 5 54.29 -0.36 -30.45
CA ASN A 5 53.51 0.25 -29.42
C ASN A 5 51.99 -0.06 -29.44
N TYR A 6 51.46 -0.45 -30.60
CA TYR A 6 50.04 -0.77 -30.76
C TYR A 6 49.65 -2.08 -30.06
N SER A 7 50.58 -3.05 -29.99
CA SER A 7 50.26 -4.34 -29.36
C SER A 7 50.11 -4.23 -27.84
N LYS A 8 50.87 -3.37 -27.18
CA LYS A 8 50.74 -3.12 -25.73
C LYS A 8 49.49 -2.35 -25.38
N GLN A 9 49.09 -1.37 -26.20
CA GLN A 9 47.85 -0.62 -25.99
C GLN A 9 46.61 -1.50 -26.25
N ALA A 10 46.62 -2.34 -27.30
CA ALA A 10 45.55 -3.28 -27.55
C ALA A 10 45.39 -4.34 -26.43
N PHE A 11 46.51 -4.78 -25.83
CA PHE A 11 46.50 -5.73 -24.72
C PHE A 11 45.95 -5.07 -23.42
N ILE A 12 46.29 -3.83 -23.14
CA ILE A 12 45.74 -3.08 -21.97
C ILE A 12 44.24 -2.78 -22.14
N VAL A 13 43.79 -2.40 -23.33
CA VAL A 13 42.38 -2.19 -23.64
C VAL A 13 41.60 -3.50 -23.58
N GLY A 14 42.15 -4.60 -24.07
CA GLY A 14 41.54 -5.95 -23.99
C GLY A 14 41.46 -6.48 -22.57
N LEU A 15 42.37 -6.09 -21.67
CA LEU A 15 42.36 -6.49 -20.27
C LEU A 15 41.39 -5.60 -19.42
N LEU A 16 41.20 -4.34 -19.78
CA LEU A 16 40.29 -3.40 -19.12
C LEU A 16 38.81 -3.62 -19.51
N MET A 17 38.56 -4.10 -20.72
CA MET A 17 37.19 -4.28 -21.22
C MET A 17 36.32 -5.26 -20.38
N PRO A 18 36.80 -6.44 -19.96
CA PRO A 18 36.02 -7.37 -19.16
C PRO A 18 35.76 -6.85 -17.73
N VAL A 19 36.61 -5.98 -17.18
CA VAL A 19 36.42 -5.37 -15.86
C VAL A 19 35.24 -4.38 -15.87
N LEU A 20 34.97 -3.71 -16.98
CA LEU A 20 33.84 -2.78 -17.12
C LEU A 20 32.51 -3.53 -17.32
N LEU A 21 32.49 -4.78 -17.76
CA LEU A 21 31.28 -5.56 -17.96
C LEU A 21 30.77 -6.25 -16.68
N CYS A 22 31.57 -6.34 -15.63
CA CYS A 22 31.18 -7.00 -14.37
C CYS A 22 30.41 -6.11 -13.38
N SER A 23 30.04 -4.88 -13.72
CA SER A 23 29.65 -3.87 -12.70
C SER A 23 28.16 -3.62 -12.52
N CYS A 24 27.24 -4.30 -13.17
CA CYS A 24 25.81 -4.03 -13.01
C CYS A 24 25.03 -5.17 -12.40
N ALA A 25 25.20 -5.43 -11.09
CA ALA A 25 24.17 -6.13 -10.35
C ALA A 25 22.93 -5.24 -10.31
N SER A 26 21.88 -5.63 -11.05
CA SER A 26 20.61 -4.89 -11.10
C SER A 26 19.95 -4.83 -9.71
N TYR A 27 19.01 -3.89 -9.50
CA TYR A 27 18.19 -3.84 -8.28
C TYR A 27 17.63 -5.24 -7.97
N ASN A 28 17.01 -5.87 -8.95
CA ASN A 28 16.37 -7.19 -8.81
C ASN A 28 17.34 -8.25 -8.28
N THR A 29 18.56 -8.29 -8.78
CA THR A 29 19.58 -9.25 -8.30
C THR A 29 19.94 -9.01 -6.84
N ARG A 30 19.99 -7.75 -6.39
CA ARG A 30 20.36 -7.40 -5.02
C ARG A 30 19.27 -7.66 -3.98
N VAL A 31 18.03 -7.80 -4.40
CA VAL A 31 16.87 -8.05 -3.52
C VAL A 31 16.25 -9.43 -3.74
N ALA A 32 16.74 -10.21 -4.71
CA ALA A 32 16.18 -11.50 -5.10
C ALA A 32 16.05 -12.48 -3.94
N ASP A 33 17.11 -12.65 -3.15
CA ASP A 33 17.14 -13.58 -2.01
C ASP A 33 16.17 -13.16 -0.91
N TYR A 34 16.01 -11.85 -0.70
CA TYR A 34 15.05 -11.28 0.23
C TYR A 34 13.61 -11.63 -0.20
N TYR A 35 13.23 -11.30 -1.43
CA TYR A 35 11.88 -11.58 -1.93
C TYR A 35 11.60 -13.08 -2.06
N SER A 36 12.59 -13.88 -2.46
CA SER A 36 12.45 -15.34 -2.45
C SER A 36 12.16 -15.89 -1.05
N SER A 37 12.89 -15.42 -0.05
CA SER A 37 12.65 -15.83 1.35
C SER A 37 11.28 -15.39 1.86
N LEU A 38 10.84 -14.16 1.51
CA LEU A 38 9.53 -13.63 1.84
C LEU A 38 8.40 -14.48 1.22
N GLN A 39 8.49 -14.78 -0.08
CA GLN A 39 7.49 -15.58 -0.81
C GLN A 39 7.38 -17.01 -0.28
N ASN A 40 8.49 -17.57 0.22
CA ASN A 40 8.53 -18.91 0.80
C ASN A 40 8.16 -18.93 2.30
N GLY A 41 7.66 -17.83 2.88
CA GLY A 41 7.26 -17.74 4.29
C GLY A 41 8.44 -17.77 5.28
N GLN A 42 9.68 -17.64 4.79
CA GLN A 42 10.89 -17.64 5.63
C GLN A 42 11.13 -16.23 6.21
N TYR A 43 10.18 -15.70 6.98
CA TYR A 43 10.15 -14.30 7.40
C TYR A 43 11.37 -13.88 8.24
N ALA A 44 11.84 -14.73 9.16
CA ALA A 44 13.02 -14.44 9.94
C ALA A 44 14.29 -14.33 9.08
N LYS A 45 14.42 -15.18 8.05
CA LYS A 45 15.51 -15.11 7.07
C LYS A 45 15.36 -13.86 6.19
N ALA A 46 14.17 -13.55 5.75
CA ALA A 46 13.88 -12.34 4.98
C ALA A 46 14.24 -11.07 5.77
N LEU A 47 13.88 -11.00 7.06
CA LEU A 47 14.25 -9.88 7.94
C LEU A 47 15.78 -9.73 8.05
N HIS A 48 16.49 -10.82 8.25
CA HIS A 48 17.95 -10.79 8.32
C HIS A 48 18.59 -10.32 6.99
N LEU A 49 18.06 -10.77 5.84
CA LEU A 49 18.52 -10.32 4.52
C LEU A 49 18.21 -8.84 4.28
N LEU A 50 17.03 -8.37 4.67
CA LEU A 50 16.63 -6.97 4.60
C LEU A 50 17.58 -6.09 5.43
N GLU A 51 17.88 -6.48 6.67
CA GLU A 51 18.76 -5.73 7.57
C GLU A 51 20.21 -5.68 7.10
N LYS A 52 20.67 -6.66 6.35
CA LYS A 52 22.00 -6.68 5.71
C LYS A 52 22.05 -5.97 4.37
N ASN A 53 20.91 -5.66 3.76
CA ASN A 53 20.87 -5.10 2.43
C ASN A 53 21.32 -3.64 2.40
N LYS A 54 22.55 -3.40 1.95
CA LYS A 54 23.14 -2.05 1.86
C LYS A 54 22.42 -1.12 0.88
N LEU A 55 21.70 -1.68 -0.11
CA LEU A 55 20.94 -0.88 -1.07
C LEU A 55 19.66 -0.32 -0.43
N LEU A 56 18.88 -1.17 0.24
CA LEU A 56 17.63 -0.77 0.88
C LEU A 56 17.87 0.16 2.07
N LYS A 57 19.00 0.02 2.77
CA LYS A 57 19.38 0.90 3.90
C LYS A 57 19.94 2.27 3.51
N LYS A 58 20.08 2.60 2.22
CA LYS A 58 20.44 3.97 1.82
C LYS A 58 19.34 4.95 2.18
N GLU A 59 19.71 6.16 2.60
CA GLU A 59 18.76 7.21 3.00
C GLU A 59 17.66 7.46 1.93
N ARG A 60 18.02 7.47 0.66
CA ARG A 60 17.05 7.62 -0.43
C ARG A 60 16.00 6.50 -0.50
N ASN A 61 16.28 5.31 0.04
CA ASN A 61 15.41 4.14 0.08
C ASN A 61 14.82 3.90 1.48
N LYS A 62 15.00 4.83 2.41
CA LYS A 62 14.58 4.69 3.81
C LYS A 62 13.11 4.35 3.96
N LEU A 63 12.25 5.00 3.19
CA LEU A 63 10.83 4.69 3.21
C LEU A 63 10.57 3.25 2.79
N LEU A 64 11.13 2.81 1.65
CA LEU A 64 10.97 1.42 1.19
C LEU A 64 11.46 0.41 2.24
N TYR A 65 12.63 0.67 2.84
CA TYR A 65 13.14 -0.17 3.92
C TYR A 65 12.18 -0.28 5.11
N LEU A 66 11.57 0.84 5.52
CA LEU A 66 10.62 0.89 6.63
C LEU A 66 9.32 0.16 6.29
N LEU A 67 8.80 0.31 5.07
CA LEU A 67 7.60 -0.37 4.59
C LEU A 67 7.82 -1.90 4.55
N GLU A 68 8.92 -2.35 3.96
CA GLU A 68 9.28 -3.77 3.91
C GLU A 68 9.47 -4.38 5.31
N LYS A 69 10.16 -3.65 6.20
CA LYS A 69 10.38 -4.08 7.58
C LYS A 69 9.08 -4.14 8.38
N GLY A 70 8.20 -3.14 8.20
CA GLY A 70 6.88 -3.10 8.83
C GLY A 70 6.01 -4.26 8.38
N ASN A 71 5.99 -4.55 7.07
CA ASN A 71 5.27 -5.70 6.52
C ASN A 71 5.81 -7.04 7.06
N LEU A 72 7.13 -7.23 7.11
CA LEU A 72 7.71 -8.43 7.71
C LEU A 72 7.30 -8.64 9.17
N PHE A 73 7.35 -7.58 9.98
CA PHE A 73 6.90 -7.67 11.37
C PHE A 73 5.41 -7.98 11.47
N HIS A 74 4.57 -7.44 10.57
CA HIS A 74 3.15 -7.80 10.49
C HIS A 74 2.98 -9.30 10.22
N LEU A 75 3.65 -9.83 9.17
CA LEU A 75 3.62 -11.25 8.82
C LEU A 75 4.17 -12.17 9.91
N MET A 76 5.09 -11.68 10.73
CA MET A 76 5.62 -12.36 11.92
C MET A 76 4.75 -12.17 13.15
N GLN A 77 3.59 -11.53 13.05
CA GLN A 77 2.67 -11.20 14.14
C GLN A 77 3.30 -10.32 15.25
N SER A 78 4.39 -9.64 14.93
CA SER A 78 5.06 -8.68 15.82
C SER A 78 4.47 -7.29 15.60
N TYR A 79 3.18 -7.13 15.91
CA TYR A 79 2.35 -6.00 15.52
C TYR A 79 2.83 -4.66 16.09
N ASP A 80 3.32 -4.61 17.33
CA ASP A 80 3.88 -3.39 17.91
C ASP A 80 5.15 -2.95 17.14
N SER A 81 6.05 -3.87 16.79
CA SER A 81 7.25 -3.58 15.99
C SER A 81 6.89 -3.13 14.56
N SER A 82 5.86 -3.74 13.99
CA SER A 82 5.29 -3.33 12.70
C SER A 82 4.79 -1.88 12.76
N ASN A 83 4.00 -1.54 13.78
CA ASN A 83 3.49 -0.19 13.99
C ASN A 83 4.60 0.84 14.21
N VAL A 84 5.69 0.50 14.90
CA VAL A 84 6.86 1.38 15.03
C VAL A 84 7.47 1.69 13.66
N CYS A 85 7.62 0.68 12.78
CA CYS A 85 8.13 0.89 11.44
C CYS A 85 7.20 1.77 10.60
N PHE A 86 5.89 1.50 10.62
CA PHE A 86 4.91 2.26 9.85
C PHE A 86 4.74 3.70 10.39
N ASN A 87 4.77 3.92 11.69
CA ASN A 87 4.78 5.27 12.27
C ASN A 87 6.02 6.07 11.85
N THR A 88 7.19 5.40 11.82
CA THR A 88 8.43 6.03 11.36
C THR A 88 8.36 6.36 9.85
N ALA A 89 7.73 5.48 9.06
CA ALA A 89 7.50 5.70 7.64
C ALA A 89 6.56 6.89 7.38
N ASP A 90 5.45 6.96 8.09
CA ASP A 90 4.47 8.05 8.01
C ASP A 90 5.10 9.40 8.37
N TYR A 91 5.82 9.46 9.49
CA TYR A 91 6.57 10.64 9.91
C TYR A 91 7.64 11.04 8.88
N PHE A 92 8.36 10.08 8.30
CA PHE A 92 9.37 10.35 7.27
C PHE A 92 8.73 10.97 6.01
N ILE A 93 7.58 10.47 5.56
CA ILE A 93 6.84 11.03 4.43
C ILE A 93 6.45 12.48 4.72
N GLU A 94 5.87 12.73 5.88
CA GLU A 94 5.37 14.05 6.25
C GLU A 94 6.49 15.09 6.34
N THR A 95 7.59 14.74 7.03
CA THR A 95 8.73 15.66 7.21
C THR A 95 9.48 15.92 5.92
N THR A 96 9.69 14.89 5.10
CA THR A 96 10.38 15.04 3.81
C THR A 96 9.56 15.90 2.85
N ARG A 97 8.24 15.74 2.81
CA ARG A 97 7.36 16.57 1.97
C ARG A 97 7.39 18.04 2.37
N LYS A 98 7.39 18.34 3.66
CA LYS A 98 7.52 19.73 4.17
C LYS A 98 8.85 20.35 3.76
N SER A 99 9.94 19.60 3.87
CA SER A 99 11.27 20.06 3.47
C SER A 99 11.40 20.28 1.96
N LEU A 100 10.66 19.52 1.13
CA LEU A 100 10.72 19.65 -0.34
C LEU A 100 9.86 20.78 -0.89
N GLY A 101 8.85 21.24 -0.15
CA GLY A 101 8.05 22.42 -0.54
C GLY A 101 8.88 23.67 -0.73
N ASP A 102 10.04 23.75 -0.08
CA ASP A 102 10.96 24.92 -0.15
C ASP A 102 12.07 24.76 -1.20
N VAL A 103 12.26 23.58 -1.85
CA VAL A 103 13.43 23.30 -2.70
C VAL A 103 13.02 22.63 -4.03
N SER A 104 12.30 23.37 -4.86
CA SER A 104 11.90 22.87 -6.19
C SER A 104 13.03 22.78 -7.23
N ILE A 105 14.22 23.29 -6.95
CA ILE A 105 15.32 23.43 -7.93
C ILE A 105 16.25 22.20 -7.97
N SER A 106 16.47 21.50 -6.86
CA SER A 106 17.36 20.32 -6.81
C SER A 106 16.79 19.06 -7.48
N TYR A 107 15.48 19.02 -7.73
CA TYR A 107 14.79 17.90 -8.39
C TYR A 107 15.08 17.75 -9.89
N LEU A 108 15.57 18.81 -10.53
CA LEU A 108 15.79 18.82 -11.99
C LEU A 108 17.12 18.18 -12.41
N LEU A 109 18.05 17.93 -11.49
CA LEU A 109 19.43 17.62 -11.86
C LEU A 109 19.77 16.13 -11.91
N ASN A 110 19.13 15.26 -11.12
CA ASN A 110 19.38 13.81 -11.23
C ASN A 110 18.25 12.96 -10.61
N PRO A 111 17.38 12.30 -11.40
CA PRO A 111 16.31 11.44 -10.90
C PRO A 111 16.80 10.27 -10.03
N MET A 112 18.04 9.81 -10.24
CA MET A 112 18.62 8.69 -9.45
C MET A 112 19.02 9.10 -8.03
N MET A 113 19.07 10.39 -7.72
CA MET A 113 19.34 10.90 -6.37
C MET A 113 18.08 11.23 -5.58
N GLN A 114 16.90 11.12 -6.19
CA GLN A 114 15.64 11.42 -5.51
C GLN A 114 15.37 10.47 -4.36
N THR A 115 14.92 11.03 -3.24
CA THR A 115 14.41 10.25 -2.11
C THR A 115 13.09 9.61 -2.49
N TYR A 116 12.97 8.30 -2.29
CA TYR A 116 11.74 7.58 -2.52
C TYR A 116 10.68 7.97 -1.47
N LEU A 117 9.57 8.52 -1.92
CA LEU A 117 8.46 8.98 -1.06
C LEU A 117 7.22 8.07 -1.12
N GLY A 118 7.35 6.93 -1.74
CA GLY A 118 6.27 5.96 -1.89
C GLY A 118 5.24 6.34 -2.95
N GLU A 119 4.67 5.32 -3.57
CA GLU A 119 3.52 5.47 -4.42
C GLU A 119 2.27 5.78 -3.58
N SER A 120 1.24 6.31 -4.23
CA SER A 120 0.01 6.71 -3.55
C SER A 120 -0.65 5.57 -2.78
N PHE A 121 -0.70 4.37 -3.37
CA PHE A 121 -1.26 3.20 -2.73
C PHE A 121 -0.41 2.71 -1.54
N GLU A 122 0.92 2.79 -1.60
CA GLU A 122 1.80 2.36 -0.51
C GLU A 122 1.59 3.22 0.74
N ARG A 123 1.42 4.53 0.55
CA ARG A 123 1.13 5.45 1.66
C ARG A 123 -0.21 5.14 2.33
N LEU A 124 -1.21 4.78 1.54
CA LEU A 124 -2.51 4.38 2.05
C LEU A 124 -2.43 3.05 2.78
N MET A 125 -1.63 2.10 2.28
CA MET A 125 -1.42 0.79 2.90
C MET A 125 -0.72 0.89 4.26
N ILE A 126 0.00 1.95 4.58
CA ILE A 126 0.51 2.21 5.94
C ILE A 126 -0.65 2.19 6.94
N HIS A 127 -1.71 2.96 6.69
CA HIS A 127 -2.86 3.06 7.57
C HIS A 127 -3.70 1.78 7.57
N TYR A 128 -3.76 1.08 6.43
CA TYR A 128 -4.39 -0.24 6.32
C TYR A 128 -3.72 -1.25 7.27
N TYR A 129 -2.40 -1.45 7.16
CA TYR A 129 -1.67 -2.40 8.00
C TYR A 129 -1.67 -2.01 9.47
N LYS A 130 -1.55 -0.72 9.78
CA LYS A 130 -1.66 -0.24 11.16
C LYS A 130 -3.04 -0.54 11.75
N SER A 131 -4.12 -0.37 10.99
CA SER A 131 -5.47 -0.74 11.43
C SER A 131 -5.56 -2.22 11.78
N LEU A 132 -5.07 -3.10 10.92
CA LEU A 132 -5.06 -4.55 11.18
C LEU A 132 -4.19 -4.91 12.38
N ASN A 133 -3.02 -4.30 12.53
CA ASN A 133 -2.15 -4.49 13.68
C ASN A 133 -2.85 -4.10 14.99
N TYR A 134 -3.51 -2.95 15.02
CA TYR A 134 -4.23 -2.48 16.20
C TYR A 134 -5.43 -3.40 16.53
N LEU A 135 -6.15 -3.92 15.53
CA LEU A 135 -7.18 -4.93 15.76
C LEU A 135 -6.59 -6.20 16.39
N ALA A 136 -5.48 -6.70 15.86
CA ALA A 136 -4.79 -7.88 16.40
C ALA A 136 -4.27 -7.66 17.84
N LEU A 137 -3.98 -6.42 18.21
CA LEU A 137 -3.59 -6.00 19.56
C LEU A 137 -4.79 -5.68 20.47
N ASN A 138 -6.03 -5.86 20.02
CA ASN A 138 -7.26 -5.45 20.71
C ASN A 138 -7.32 -3.93 21.04
N LYS A 139 -6.68 -3.09 20.22
CA LYS A 139 -6.64 -1.63 20.34
C LYS A 139 -7.61 -1.01 19.32
N THR A 140 -8.90 -1.21 19.50
CA THR A 140 -9.94 -0.81 18.53
C THR A 140 -9.96 0.71 18.30
N ASP A 141 -9.78 1.52 19.36
CA ASP A 141 -9.74 2.98 19.23
C ASP A 141 -8.59 3.46 18.34
N ASP A 142 -7.41 2.86 18.50
CA ASP A 142 -6.25 3.18 17.64
C ASP A 142 -6.51 2.74 16.17
N ALA A 143 -7.19 1.61 15.96
CA ALA A 143 -7.60 1.16 14.62
C ALA A 143 -8.56 2.17 13.96
N ILE A 144 -9.49 2.75 14.70
CA ILE A 144 -10.40 3.81 14.22
C ILE A 144 -9.65 5.08 13.85
N VAL A 145 -8.61 5.45 14.59
CA VAL A 145 -7.76 6.60 14.22
C VAL A 145 -7.13 6.36 12.83
N GLU A 146 -6.64 5.16 12.58
CA GLU A 146 -6.07 4.83 11.26
C GLU A 146 -7.14 4.75 10.16
N ALA A 147 -8.35 4.29 10.47
CA ALA A 147 -9.49 4.35 9.54
C ALA A 147 -9.79 5.79 9.08
N ARG A 148 -9.77 6.76 9.99
CA ARG A 148 -9.93 8.18 9.64
C ARG A 148 -8.80 8.69 8.75
N ARG A 149 -7.56 8.24 8.97
CA ARG A 149 -6.40 8.58 8.15
C ARG A 149 -6.51 8.03 6.72
N ILE A 150 -7.15 6.87 6.52
CA ILE A 150 -7.47 6.34 5.19
C ILE A 150 -8.34 7.35 4.41
N THR A 151 -9.39 7.92 5.03
CA THR A 151 -10.21 8.97 4.38
C THR A 151 -9.38 10.20 4.01
N LEU A 152 -8.56 10.69 4.94
CA LEU A 152 -7.74 11.87 4.70
C LEU A 152 -6.74 11.63 3.56
N SER A 153 -6.14 10.44 3.50
CA SER A 153 -5.22 10.05 2.44
C SER A 153 -5.92 9.96 1.08
N ASN A 154 -7.11 9.35 1.02
CA ASN A 154 -7.92 9.29 -0.19
C ASN A 154 -8.29 10.69 -0.70
N ASN A 155 -8.68 11.61 0.18
CA ASN A 155 -9.02 12.99 -0.20
C ASN A 155 -7.79 13.73 -0.72
N ALA A 156 -6.66 13.67 -0.02
CA ALA A 156 -5.42 14.30 -0.43
C ALA A 156 -4.91 13.78 -1.80
N LEU A 157 -5.18 12.50 -2.12
CA LEU A 157 -4.88 11.91 -3.41
C LEU A 157 -5.80 12.45 -4.51
N SER A 158 -7.08 12.64 -4.19
CA SER A 158 -8.07 13.19 -5.11
C SER A 158 -7.75 14.63 -5.51
N ASP A 159 -7.33 15.47 -4.56
CA ASP A 159 -7.05 16.89 -4.77
C ASP A 159 -5.78 17.17 -5.59
N GLN A 160 -4.82 16.25 -5.60
CA GLN A 160 -3.55 16.40 -6.33
C GLN A 160 -3.62 16.01 -7.81
N GLN A 161 -4.80 15.62 -8.32
CA GLN A 161 -4.89 15.01 -9.65
C GLN A 161 -5.42 15.91 -10.75
N THR A 162 -4.50 16.27 -11.65
CA THR A 162 -4.80 16.73 -13.00
C THR A 162 -4.85 15.61 -14.05
N ASN A 163 -4.42 14.38 -13.73
CA ASN A 163 -4.34 13.25 -14.66
C ASN A 163 -5.27 12.08 -14.27
N LYS A 164 -6.27 11.79 -15.10
CA LYS A 164 -7.33 10.77 -14.94
C LYS A 164 -6.86 9.30 -14.79
N LYS A 165 -5.58 9.00 -14.94
CA LYS A 165 -5.05 7.62 -14.92
C LYS A 165 -4.34 7.25 -13.62
N LYS A 166 -4.31 8.11 -12.63
CA LYS A 166 -3.57 7.88 -11.39
C LYS A 166 -4.48 7.33 -10.29
N TYR A 167 -3.96 6.40 -9.48
CA TYR A 167 -4.63 5.84 -8.32
C TYR A 167 -5.04 6.96 -7.35
N ASN A 168 -6.35 7.18 -7.19
CA ASN A 168 -6.89 8.32 -6.47
C ASN A 168 -7.77 7.95 -5.27
N LYS A 169 -8.27 6.72 -5.23
CA LYS A 169 -9.09 6.21 -4.12
C LYS A 169 -8.89 4.70 -4.07
N ASP A 170 -8.98 4.12 -2.88
CA ASP A 170 -8.90 2.68 -2.70
C ASP A 170 -10.25 2.16 -2.20
N ALA A 171 -10.91 1.36 -3.03
CA ALA A 171 -12.21 0.77 -2.69
C ALA A 171 -12.09 -0.24 -1.54
N PHE A 172 -11.00 -1.01 -1.50
CA PHE A 172 -10.78 -2.02 -0.48
C PHE A 172 -10.47 -1.40 0.89
N ALA A 173 -9.55 -0.43 0.93
CA ALA A 173 -9.23 0.29 2.17
C ALA A 173 -10.46 1.07 2.69
N THR A 174 -11.28 1.63 1.80
CA THR A 174 -12.53 2.31 2.17
C THR A 174 -13.58 1.31 2.70
N ASN A 175 -13.64 0.09 2.14
CA ASN A 175 -14.48 -0.99 2.67
C ASN A 175 -14.01 -1.43 4.07
N LEU A 176 -12.70 -1.63 4.27
CA LEU A 176 -12.14 -1.91 5.59
C LEU A 176 -12.51 -0.82 6.61
N GLN A 177 -12.46 0.43 6.22
CA GLN A 177 -12.86 1.55 7.07
C GLN A 177 -14.32 1.41 7.55
N GLY A 178 -15.22 0.97 6.67
CA GLY A 178 -16.61 0.65 7.04
C GLY A 178 -16.68 -0.43 8.10
N MET A 179 -15.93 -1.52 7.92
CA MET A 179 -15.85 -2.62 8.89
C MET A 179 -15.33 -2.15 10.25
N LEU A 180 -14.34 -1.27 10.28
CA LEU A 180 -13.77 -0.72 11.52
C LEU A 180 -14.77 0.18 12.26
N TYR A 181 -15.49 1.04 11.55
CA TYR A 181 -16.54 1.87 12.16
C TYR A 181 -17.68 1.00 12.70
N GLU A 182 -18.11 -0.01 11.94
CA GLU A 182 -19.15 -0.91 12.38
C GLU A 182 -18.74 -1.71 13.62
N LEU A 183 -17.51 -2.24 13.66
CA LEU A 183 -16.95 -2.92 14.83
C LEU A 183 -16.99 -2.04 16.10
N ASN A 184 -16.83 -0.73 15.93
CA ASN A 184 -16.91 0.25 17.00
C ASN A 184 -18.35 0.74 17.30
N GLY A 185 -19.36 0.18 16.63
CA GLY A 185 -20.76 0.58 16.79
C GLY A 185 -21.14 1.89 16.10
N ASP A 186 -20.25 2.50 15.33
CA ASP A 186 -20.50 3.74 14.59
C ASP A 186 -21.13 3.42 13.22
N ILE A 187 -22.41 3.05 13.24
CA ILE A 187 -23.14 2.61 12.03
C ILE A 187 -23.27 3.72 11.01
N ASN A 188 -23.37 4.99 11.45
CA ASN A 188 -23.46 6.11 10.51
C ASN A 188 -22.18 6.27 9.67
N ASN A 189 -21.01 6.29 10.31
CA ASN A 189 -19.75 6.37 9.59
C ASN A 189 -19.44 5.07 8.82
N ALA A 190 -19.88 3.91 9.33
CA ALA A 190 -19.81 2.64 8.59
C ALA A 190 -20.59 2.72 7.28
N PHE A 191 -21.85 3.18 7.32
CA PHE A 191 -22.67 3.38 6.10
C PHE A 191 -21.98 4.31 5.11
N ILE A 192 -21.48 5.45 5.58
CA ILE A 192 -20.77 6.43 4.71
C ILE A 192 -19.57 5.77 4.04
N ALA A 193 -18.76 5.00 4.78
CA ALA A 193 -17.58 4.34 4.24
C ALA A 193 -17.94 3.23 3.25
N TYR A 194 -18.88 2.35 3.57
CA TYR A 194 -19.36 1.31 2.66
C TYR A 194 -19.96 1.88 1.38
N ARG A 195 -20.78 2.92 1.50
CA ARG A 195 -21.33 3.64 0.35
C ARG A 195 -20.22 4.20 -0.54
N ASN A 196 -19.24 4.88 0.05
CA ASN A 196 -18.12 5.43 -0.70
C ASN A 196 -17.30 4.34 -1.40
N ALA A 197 -17.09 3.19 -0.77
CA ALA A 197 -16.44 2.04 -1.38
C ALA A 197 -17.25 1.50 -2.57
N ALA A 198 -18.57 1.33 -2.40
CA ALA A 198 -19.46 0.88 -3.47
C ALA A 198 -19.48 1.87 -4.65
N ASP A 199 -19.52 3.18 -4.38
CA ASP A 199 -19.50 4.23 -5.41
C ASP A 199 -18.20 4.21 -6.24
N ILE A 200 -17.05 3.84 -5.64
CA ILE A 200 -15.80 3.64 -6.39
C ILE A 200 -15.95 2.48 -7.38
N TYR A 201 -16.55 1.36 -6.98
CA TYR A 201 -16.80 0.23 -7.87
C TYR A 201 -17.80 0.59 -8.99
N LEU A 202 -18.90 1.26 -8.63
CA LEU A 202 -19.94 1.68 -9.59
C LEU A 202 -19.38 2.62 -10.65
N ALA A 203 -18.57 3.59 -10.26
CA ALA A 203 -17.91 4.52 -11.17
C ALA A 203 -16.93 3.84 -12.15
N ASN A 204 -16.50 2.61 -11.86
CA ASN A 204 -15.56 1.82 -12.66
C ASN A 204 -16.22 0.56 -13.29
N GLY A 205 -17.52 0.56 -13.50
CA GLY A 205 -18.23 -0.55 -14.14
C GLY A 205 -18.35 -1.80 -13.29
N ASN A 206 -18.58 -1.63 -12.00
CA ASN A 206 -18.70 -2.69 -10.98
C ASN A 206 -17.41 -3.50 -10.71
N SER A 207 -16.29 -3.04 -11.23
CA SER A 207 -14.97 -3.62 -10.93
C SER A 207 -13.94 -2.52 -10.71
N TYR A 208 -12.94 -2.78 -9.88
CA TYR A 208 -11.88 -1.84 -9.59
C TYR A 208 -10.53 -2.58 -9.71
N TYR A 209 -9.69 -2.13 -10.65
CA TYR A 209 -8.44 -2.82 -11.04
C TYR A 209 -8.60 -4.33 -11.30
N GLY A 210 -9.70 -4.72 -11.98
CA GLY A 210 -9.99 -6.11 -12.30
C GLY A 210 -10.63 -6.93 -11.17
N VAL A 211 -10.85 -6.32 -10.00
CA VAL A 211 -11.54 -6.96 -8.86
C VAL A 211 -13.00 -6.56 -8.87
N ALA A 212 -13.90 -7.52 -8.93
CA ALA A 212 -15.34 -7.28 -8.86
C ALA A 212 -15.76 -6.80 -7.45
N MET A 213 -16.83 -5.99 -7.38
CA MET A 213 -17.38 -5.57 -6.08
C MET A 213 -17.79 -6.78 -5.25
N PRO A 214 -17.30 -6.90 -3.99
CA PRO A 214 -17.68 -8.00 -3.10
C PRO A 214 -19.18 -7.98 -2.79
N ASN A 215 -19.82 -9.18 -2.77
CA ASN A 215 -21.23 -9.28 -2.37
C ASN A 215 -21.45 -8.84 -0.91
N GLN A 216 -20.48 -9.06 -0.05
CA GLN A 216 -20.49 -8.56 1.33
C GLN A 216 -20.67 -7.03 1.35
N LEU A 217 -19.87 -6.26 0.58
CA LEU A 217 -19.98 -4.81 0.51
C LEU A 217 -21.37 -4.35 0.05
N LYS A 218 -21.98 -5.04 -0.94
CA LYS A 218 -23.34 -4.73 -1.39
C LYS A 218 -24.35 -4.86 -0.26
N GLN A 219 -24.27 -5.95 0.52
CA GLN A 219 -25.16 -6.18 1.65
C GLN A 219 -24.89 -5.21 2.80
N ASP A 220 -23.64 -4.86 3.09
CA ASP A 220 -23.31 -3.93 4.15
C ASP A 220 -23.80 -2.51 3.88
N VAL A 221 -23.75 -2.04 2.62
CA VAL A 221 -24.38 -0.76 2.24
C VAL A 221 -25.88 -0.77 2.54
N LEU A 222 -26.59 -1.82 2.09
CA LEU A 222 -28.04 -1.93 2.28
C LEU A 222 -28.41 -2.08 3.75
N ARG A 223 -27.71 -2.94 4.47
CA ARG A 223 -27.97 -3.24 5.87
C ARG A 223 -27.73 -2.02 6.77
N THR A 224 -26.62 -1.31 6.58
CA THR A 224 -26.31 -0.13 7.39
C THR A 224 -27.24 1.04 7.05
N ALA A 225 -27.61 1.22 5.76
CA ALA A 225 -28.64 2.19 5.39
C ALA A 225 -29.99 1.90 6.06
N SER A 226 -30.41 0.62 6.05
CA SER A 226 -31.66 0.20 6.71
C SER A 226 -31.61 0.41 8.21
N GLN A 227 -30.49 0.10 8.89
CA GLN A 227 -30.31 0.35 10.32
C GLN A 227 -30.42 1.83 10.68
N MET A 228 -30.01 2.71 9.77
CA MET A 228 -30.12 4.17 9.94
C MET A 228 -31.50 4.74 9.54
N GLY A 229 -32.42 3.90 9.07
CA GLY A 229 -33.74 4.33 8.57
C GLY A 229 -33.68 5.10 7.25
N PHE A 230 -32.65 4.89 6.44
CA PHE A 230 -32.45 5.57 5.14
C PHE A 230 -33.14 4.81 4.00
N ASP A 231 -34.44 4.64 4.05
CA ASP A 231 -35.21 3.83 3.09
C ASP A 231 -34.98 4.26 1.63
N ASN A 232 -34.84 5.53 1.37
CA ASN A 232 -34.54 6.06 0.02
C ASN A 232 -33.17 5.58 -0.47
N GLU A 233 -32.16 5.52 0.40
CA GLU A 233 -30.82 5.02 0.05
C GLU A 233 -30.85 3.50 -0.14
N VAL A 234 -31.60 2.75 0.66
CA VAL A 234 -31.80 1.31 0.46
C VAL A 234 -32.34 1.07 -0.95
N GLN A 235 -33.49 1.69 -1.32
CA GLN A 235 -34.11 1.52 -2.65
C GLN A 235 -33.17 1.97 -3.78
N ARG A 236 -32.41 3.02 -3.56
CA ARG A 236 -31.44 3.53 -4.55
C ARG A 236 -30.33 2.50 -4.78
N TYR A 237 -29.69 1.99 -3.72
CA TYR A 237 -28.59 1.04 -3.83
C TYR A 237 -29.04 -0.36 -4.22
N GLU A 238 -30.25 -0.81 -3.89
CA GLU A 238 -30.83 -2.04 -4.45
C GLU A 238 -30.87 -2.02 -5.98
N ARG A 239 -31.30 -0.89 -6.56
CA ARG A 239 -31.31 -0.71 -8.02
C ARG A 239 -29.91 -0.62 -8.61
N LEU A 240 -29.01 0.18 -8.02
CA LEU A 240 -27.63 0.38 -8.52
C LEU A 240 -26.79 -0.88 -8.43
N LEU A 241 -26.94 -1.66 -7.37
CA LEU A 241 -26.17 -2.86 -7.10
C LEU A 241 -26.82 -4.14 -7.67
N ASN A 242 -28.03 -4.01 -8.23
CA ASN A 242 -28.84 -5.12 -8.71
C ASN A 242 -28.91 -6.25 -7.67
N THR A 243 -29.29 -5.91 -6.44
CA THR A 243 -29.40 -6.83 -5.31
C THR A 243 -30.45 -6.32 -4.35
N THR A 244 -30.98 -7.17 -3.50
CA THR A 244 -31.95 -6.83 -2.46
C THR A 244 -31.33 -7.03 -1.08
N LEU A 245 -31.84 -6.27 -0.10
CA LEU A 245 -31.43 -6.44 1.29
C LEU A 245 -31.82 -7.85 1.78
N ASN A 246 -30.84 -8.60 2.26
CA ASN A 246 -31.10 -9.87 2.93
C ASN A 246 -31.70 -9.59 4.31
N SER A 247 -32.99 -9.88 4.44
CA SER A 247 -33.73 -9.67 5.70
C SER A 247 -33.56 -10.80 6.73
N THR A 248 -32.78 -11.83 6.43
CA THR A 248 -32.51 -12.91 7.38
C THR A 248 -31.77 -12.37 8.60
N LYS A 249 -32.49 -12.17 9.71
CA LYS A 249 -31.87 -11.98 11.02
C LYS A 249 -31.13 -13.28 11.37
N THR A 250 -29.82 -13.23 11.36
CA THR A 250 -29.02 -14.31 11.95
C THR A 250 -28.82 -13.99 13.43
N ASP A 251 -29.16 -14.93 14.31
CA ASP A 251 -28.92 -14.83 15.75
C ASP A 251 -27.43 -14.98 16.11
N GLY A 252 -26.53 -14.94 15.12
CA GLY A 252 -25.09 -15.09 15.25
C GLY A 252 -24.30 -13.84 14.89
N GLY A 253 -23.02 -13.85 15.20
CA GLY A 253 -22.07 -12.83 14.77
C GLY A 253 -21.54 -13.05 13.35
N SER A 254 -20.91 -12.05 12.78
CA SER A 254 -20.20 -12.14 11.50
C SER A 254 -18.71 -12.34 11.73
N LEU A 255 -18.09 -13.25 10.97
CA LEU A 255 -16.64 -13.44 10.94
C LEU A 255 -16.09 -12.87 9.63
N ILE A 256 -15.16 -11.94 9.73
CA ILE A 256 -14.41 -11.41 8.60
C ILE A 256 -13.00 -11.98 8.62
N VAL A 257 -12.57 -12.58 7.51
CA VAL A 257 -11.24 -13.15 7.37
C VAL A 257 -10.49 -12.40 6.29
N PHE A 258 -9.37 -11.78 6.65
CA PHE A 258 -8.44 -11.16 5.70
C PHE A 258 -7.42 -12.20 5.25
N VAL A 259 -7.34 -12.44 3.94
CA VAL A 259 -6.38 -13.36 3.33
C VAL A 259 -5.41 -12.57 2.47
N GLU A 260 -4.19 -12.43 2.93
CA GLU A 260 -3.11 -11.77 2.19
C GLU A 260 -2.43 -12.77 1.26
N LYS A 261 -2.57 -12.56 -0.05
CA LYS A 261 -2.00 -13.45 -1.07
C LYS A 261 -1.46 -12.65 -2.24
N GLY A 262 -0.26 -12.97 -2.67
CA GLY A 262 0.37 -12.37 -3.87
C GLY A 262 1.52 -11.43 -3.55
N THR A 263 1.90 -10.66 -4.55
CA THR A 263 2.96 -9.64 -4.46
C THR A 263 2.36 -8.27 -4.73
N ALA A 264 3.03 -7.22 -4.26
CA ALA A 264 2.64 -5.85 -4.56
C ALA A 264 2.55 -5.59 -6.07
N PRO A 265 1.65 -4.71 -6.52
CA PRO A 265 1.57 -4.30 -7.92
C PRO A 265 2.92 -3.79 -8.42
N VAL A 266 3.32 -4.22 -9.62
CA VAL A 266 4.50 -3.68 -10.28
C VAL A 266 4.05 -2.53 -11.17
N PRO A 267 4.64 -1.32 -11.07
CA PRO A 267 4.31 -0.22 -11.96
C PRO A 267 4.56 -0.63 -13.41
N LEU A 268 3.55 -0.47 -14.26
CA LEU A 268 3.73 -0.60 -15.70
C LEU A 268 4.63 0.55 -16.17
N LYS A 269 5.74 0.21 -16.82
CA LYS A 269 6.66 1.17 -17.43
C LYS A 269 6.03 1.85 -18.65
#